data_bac1c17f04833acb1ff887eef58980da
#
_entry.id   bac1c17f04833acb1ff887eef58980da
#
_cell.length_a   1.000
_cell.length_b   1.000
_cell.length_c   1.000
_cell.angle_alpha   90.00
_cell.angle_beta   90.00
_cell.angle_gamma   90.00
#
_symmetry.space_group_name_H-M   'P 1'
#
loop_
_entity.id
_entity.type
_entity.pdbx_description
1 polymer ?
#
loop_
_entity_poly.entity_id
_entity_poly.type
_entity_poly.pdbx_seq_one_letter_code
_entity_poly.pdbx_strand_id
1 'polypeptide(L)'
;MKKRILSILLICCMVLTLLPTTAFAAETGAMDTIPTKFDVEIDLCNRTSDINIKDSKTYYIYSSSSDPDFVWTKKIQINGKKAAPHIFLDNVNIQVNKDAKTPAIELHGKASAYLYFINRDSK
;
A
#
# COMPACT_ATOMS: atom_id res chain seq x y z
N MET A 1 -49.55 3.01 27.56
CA MET A 1 -49.00 3.09 26.18
C MET A 1 -47.70 3.86 26.09
N LYS A 2 -47.45 4.89 26.87
CA LYS A 2 -46.20 5.68 26.84
C LYS A 2 -44.93 4.89 27.23
N LYS A 3 -45.04 3.86 28.09
CA LYS A 3 -43.92 3.01 28.53
C LYS A 3 -43.38 2.08 27.43
N ARG A 4 -44.19 1.65 26.45
CA ARG A 4 -43.79 0.78 25.36
C ARG A 4 -42.99 1.51 24.28
N ILE A 5 -43.34 2.76 24.00
CA ILE A 5 -42.62 3.62 23.06
C ILE A 5 -41.24 3.96 23.60
N LEU A 6 -41.10 4.21 24.89
CA LEU A 6 -39.83 4.51 25.55
C LEU A 6 -38.87 3.32 25.49
N SER A 7 -39.38 2.09 25.69
CA SER A 7 -38.57 0.86 25.57
C SER A 7 -38.06 0.60 24.17
N ILE A 8 -38.88 0.84 23.15
CA ILE A 8 -38.49 0.68 21.74
C ILE A 8 -37.44 1.71 21.37
N LEU A 9 -37.56 2.94 21.81
CA LEU A 9 -36.58 4.02 21.58
C LEU A 9 -35.23 3.69 22.24
N LEU A 10 -35.24 3.14 23.44
CA LEU A 10 -34.04 2.74 24.16
C LEU A 10 -33.31 1.59 23.47
N ILE A 11 -34.04 0.61 22.95
CA ILE A 11 -33.50 -0.53 22.20
C ILE A 11 -32.87 -0.04 20.88
N CYS A 12 -33.51 0.87 20.17
CA CYS A 12 -32.95 1.49 18.96
C CYS A 12 -31.66 2.26 19.24
N CYS A 13 -31.58 3.02 20.34
CA CYS A 13 -30.36 3.71 20.74
C CYS A 13 -29.22 2.75 21.09
N MET A 14 -29.49 1.63 21.75
CA MET A 14 -28.50 0.59 22.06
C MET A 14 -27.98 -0.09 20.81
N VAL A 15 -28.83 -0.39 19.82
CA VAL A 15 -28.42 -0.98 18.55
C VAL A 15 -27.51 -0.03 17.76
N LEU A 16 -27.78 1.25 17.77
CA LEU A 16 -26.97 2.27 17.10
C LEU A 16 -25.58 2.43 17.76
N THR A 17 -25.47 2.26 19.08
CA THR A 17 -24.18 2.32 19.78
C THR A 17 -23.33 1.07 19.62
N LEU A 18 -23.95 -0.06 19.23
CA LEU A 18 -23.26 -1.33 18.98
C LEU A 18 -22.75 -1.46 17.53
N LEU A 19 -23.02 -0.50 16.65
CA LEU A 19 -22.40 -0.46 15.34
C LEU A 19 -20.89 -0.38 15.50
N PRO A 20 -20.14 -1.36 14.96
CA PRO A 20 -18.71 -1.41 15.21
C PRO A 20 -18.02 -0.18 14.60
N THR A 21 -17.29 0.55 15.44
CA THR A 21 -16.42 1.65 15.02
C THR A 21 -15.32 1.18 14.06
N THR A 22 -15.09 -0.11 13.95
CA THR A 22 -14.16 -0.74 12.99
C THR A 22 -14.53 -0.49 11.53
N ALA A 23 -15.79 -0.16 11.21
CA ALA A 23 -16.18 0.23 9.85
C ALA A 23 -15.50 1.53 9.39
N PHE A 24 -15.11 2.40 10.31
CA PHE A 24 -14.39 3.64 9.99
C PHE A 24 -12.88 3.43 9.81
N ALA A 25 -12.29 2.42 10.44
CA ALA A 25 -10.88 2.11 10.27
C ALA A 25 -10.55 1.59 8.86
N ALA A 26 -11.52 1.02 8.14
CA ALA A 26 -11.35 0.57 6.75
C ALA A 26 -11.18 1.73 5.75
N GLU A 27 -11.52 2.96 6.11
CA GLU A 27 -11.40 4.14 5.25
C GLU A 27 -9.99 4.75 5.24
N THR A 28 -9.08 4.30 6.09
CA THR A 28 -7.70 4.81 6.14
C THR A 28 -6.85 4.36 4.96
N GLY A 29 -7.28 3.32 4.20
CA GLY A 29 -6.59 2.81 3.03
C GLY A 29 -5.31 2.01 3.31
N ALA A 30 -4.69 2.17 4.47
CA ALA A 30 -3.50 1.43 4.84
C ALA A 30 -3.83 -0.01 5.30
N MET A 31 -2.93 -0.94 4.99
CA MET A 31 -3.04 -2.33 5.41
C MET A 31 -2.29 -2.57 6.72
N ASP A 32 -2.96 -3.18 7.69
CA ASP A 32 -2.35 -3.50 8.99
C ASP A 32 -1.51 -4.79 8.96
N THR A 33 -1.73 -5.63 7.95
CA THR A 33 -1.03 -6.91 7.81
C THR A 33 -0.47 -7.07 6.41
N ILE A 34 0.64 -7.79 6.30
CA ILE A 34 1.24 -8.13 5.00
C ILE A 34 0.34 -9.18 4.33
N PRO A 35 -0.13 -8.93 3.10
CA PRO A 35 -0.92 -9.92 2.38
C PRO A 35 -0.14 -11.21 2.13
N THR A 36 -0.83 -12.32 2.07
CA THR A 36 -0.24 -13.61 1.69
C THR A 36 -0.10 -13.74 0.17
N LYS A 37 -0.84 -12.93 -0.57
CA LYS A 37 -0.82 -12.91 -2.03
C LYS A 37 -0.88 -11.48 -2.54
N PHE A 38 -0.09 -11.19 -3.55
CA PHE A 38 -0.05 -9.88 -4.22
C PHE A 38 -0.62 -9.99 -5.63
N ASP A 39 -1.18 -8.89 -6.13
CA ASP A 39 -1.68 -8.84 -7.51
C ASP A 39 -0.55 -8.84 -8.52
N VAL A 40 0.56 -8.18 -8.20
CA VAL A 40 1.75 -8.08 -9.06
C VAL A 40 2.99 -8.29 -8.22
N GLU A 41 3.90 -9.12 -8.72
CA GLU A 41 5.22 -9.35 -8.12
C GLU A 41 6.30 -8.91 -9.10
N ILE A 42 7.27 -8.13 -8.64
CA ILE A 42 8.35 -7.58 -9.47
C ILE A 42 9.69 -7.87 -8.81
N ASP A 43 10.53 -8.63 -9.52
CA ASP A 43 11.91 -8.86 -9.14
C ASP A 43 12.81 -7.82 -9.81
N LEU A 44 13.46 -6.98 -9.02
CA LEU A 44 14.34 -5.93 -9.52
C LEU A 44 15.57 -6.46 -10.26
N CYS A 45 16.04 -7.66 -9.95
CA CYS A 45 17.15 -8.28 -10.67
C CYS A 45 16.84 -8.48 -12.15
N ASN A 46 15.59 -8.75 -12.47
CA ASN A 46 15.11 -9.01 -13.81
C ASN A 46 14.52 -7.78 -14.50
N ARG A 47 14.61 -6.62 -13.83
CA ARG A 47 13.99 -5.38 -14.31
C ARG A 47 15.06 -4.37 -14.74
N THR A 48 15.11 -4.08 -16.04
CA THR A 48 16.08 -3.16 -16.64
C THR A 48 15.53 -1.78 -16.98
N SER A 49 14.23 -1.58 -16.78
CA SER A 49 13.54 -0.32 -17.08
C SER A 49 12.78 0.19 -15.85
N ASP A 50 12.39 1.45 -15.88
CA ASP A 50 11.53 2.04 -14.84
C ASP A 50 10.24 1.25 -14.67
N ILE A 51 9.74 1.21 -13.45
CA ILE A 51 8.43 0.62 -13.13
C ILE A 51 7.39 1.73 -13.23
N ASN A 52 6.34 1.50 -14.04
CA ASN A 52 5.26 2.45 -14.23
C ASN A 52 3.94 1.83 -13.75
N ILE A 53 3.42 2.35 -12.66
CA ILE A 53 2.18 1.87 -12.02
C ILE A 53 1.05 2.84 -12.33
N LYS A 54 -0.05 2.32 -12.88
CA LYS A 54 -1.21 3.13 -13.32
C LYS A 54 -2.52 2.75 -12.63
N ASP A 55 -2.49 1.77 -11.76
CA ASP A 55 -3.67 1.21 -11.09
C ASP A 55 -3.53 1.25 -9.56
N SER A 56 -4.51 0.69 -8.86
CA SER A 56 -4.57 0.66 -7.39
C SER A 56 -4.39 -0.76 -6.83
N LYS A 57 -3.64 -1.59 -7.52
CA LYS A 57 -3.36 -2.97 -7.10
C LYS A 57 -2.33 -3.06 -5.99
N THR A 58 -2.15 -4.25 -5.46
CA THR A 58 -1.09 -4.58 -4.51
C THR A 58 0.15 -5.08 -5.26
N TYR A 59 1.27 -4.44 -5.00
CA TYR A 59 2.56 -4.73 -5.62
C TYR A 59 3.54 -5.25 -4.59
N TYR A 60 4.21 -6.35 -4.90
CA TYR A 60 5.33 -6.86 -4.14
C TYR A 60 6.61 -6.68 -4.95
N ILE A 61 7.49 -5.83 -4.47
CA ILE A 61 8.75 -5.49 -5.13
C ILE A 61 9.89 -5.99 -4.27
N TYR A 62 10.70 -6.87 -4.84
CA TYR A 62 11.78 -7.56 -4.15
C TYR A 62 13.00 -7.70 -5.06
N SER A 63 14.08 -8.23 -4.51
CA SER A 63 15.27 -8.57 -5.26
C SER A 63 15.66 -10.01 -4.98
N SER A 64 15.82 -10.81 -6.02
CA SER A 64 16.33 -12.18 -5.93
C SER A 64 17.85 -12.24 -5.95
N SER A 65 18.55 -11.09 -5.95
CA SER A 65 20.01 -11.03 -5.95
C SER A 65 20.60 -11.68 -4.72
N SER A 66 21.62 -12.52 -4.92
CA SER A 66 22.47 -13.02 -3.84
C SER A 66 23.56 -12.02 -3.43
N ASP A 67 23.72 -10.94 -4.20
CA ASP A 67 24.66 -9.88 -3.90
C ASP A 67 24.04 -8.93 -2.85
N PRO A 68 24.61 -8.83 -1.64
CA PRO A 68 24.11 -7.94 -0.61
C PRO A 68 24.24 -6.46 -0.99
N ASP A 69 25.12 -6.13 -1.91
CA ASP A 69 25.35 -4.77 -2.38
C ASP A 69 24.58 -4.43 -3.66
N PHE A 70 23.68 -5.30 -4.08
CA PHE A 70 22.86 -5.06 -5.28
C PHE A 70 22.05 -3.78 -5.13
N VAL A 71 22.18 -2.90 -6.12
CA VAL A 71 21.47 -1.62 -6.20
C VAL A 71 20.71 -1.55 -7.52
N TRP A 72 19.41 -1.30 -7.42
CA TRP A 72 18.60 -1.01 -8.61
C TRP A 72 18.62 0.49 -8.89
N THR A 73 18.97 0.86 -10.12
CA THR A 73 19.23 2.25 -10.52
C THR A 73 18.09 2.93 -11.26
N LYS A 74 16.98 2.24 -11.44
CA LYS A 74 15.79 2.76 -12.10
C LYS A 74 14.82 3.30 -11.07
N LYS A 75 13.72 3.88 -11.51
CA LYS A 75 12.73 4.50 -10.62
C LYS A 75 11.36 3.85 -10.72
N ILE A 76 10.54 4.09 -9.72
CA ILE A 76 9.14 3.70 -9.68
C ILE A 76 8.30 4.96 -9.89
N GLN A 77 7.46 4.94 -10.93
CA GLN A 77 6.54 6.05 -11.24
C GLN A 77 5.11 5.58 -11.02
N ILE A 78 4.33 6.35 -10.28
CA ILE A 78 2.91 6.11 -10.12
C ILE A 78 2.18 7.19 -10.93
N ASN A 79 1.57 6.76 -12.04
CA ASN A 79 0.89 7.62 -13.00
C ASN A 79 -0.59 7.26 -13.06
N GLY A 80 -1.45 8.15 -12.68
CA GLY A 80 -2.88 7.91 -12.81
C GLY A 80 -3.69 8.92 -12.02
N LYS A 81 -4.79 9.37 -12.57
CA LYS A 81 -5.62 10.42 -11.95
C LYS A 81 -6.18 10.00 -10.58
N LYS A 82 -6.33 8.70 -10.35
CA LYS A 82 -6.88 8.13 -9.11
C LYS A 82 -6.13 6.87 -8.66
N ALA A 83 -4.91 6.67 -9.17
CA ALA A 83 -4.11 5.53 -8.76
C ALA A 83 -3.72 5.66 -7.28
N ALA A 84 -3.93 4.60 -6.51
CA ALA A 84 -3.55 4.48 -5.10
C ALA A 84 -3.07 3.06 -4.80
N PRO A 85 -1.96 2.62 -5.42
CA PRO A 85 -1.44 1.27 -5.21
C PRO A 85 -0.91 1.08 -3.79
N HIS A 86 -0.94 -0.16 -3.32
CA HIS A 86 -0.23 -0.61 -2.14
C HIS A 86 1.06 -1.27 -2.57
N ILE A 87 2.20 -0.69 -2.22
CA ILE A 87 3.52 -1.13 -2.68
C ILE A 87 4.32 -1.64 -1.50
N PHE A 88 4.61 -2.93 -1.51
CA PHE A 88 5.42 -3.61 -0.50
C PHE A 88 6.84 -3.75 -1.04
N LEU A 89 7.77 -3.04 -0.42
CA LEU A 89 9.20 -3.04 -0.75
C LEU A 89 9.92 -3.98 0.22
N ASP A 90 10.37 -5.12 -0.28
CA ASP A 90 10.99 -6.15 0.56
C ASP A 90 12.51 -6.12 0.41
N ASN A 91 13.16 -5.50 1.38
CA ASN A 91 14.61 -5.42 1.49
C ASN A 91 15.30 -4.98 0.19
N VAL A 92 14.75 -3.97 -0.47
CA VAL A 92 15.28 -3.46 -1.75
C VAL A 92 16.14 -2.21 -1.54
N ASN A 93 17.18 -2.08 -2.35
CA ASN A 93 18.02 -0.90 -2.42
C ASN A 93 17.84 -0.23 -3.78
N ILE A 94 17.25 0.96 -3.78
CA ILE A 94 16.96 1.71 -4.99
C ILE A 94 17.71 3.04 -4.93
N GLN A 95 18.64 3.24 -5.84
CA GLN A 95 19.42 4.47 -5.96
C GLN A 95 19.41 4.97 -7.40
N VAL A 96 18.64 6.00 -7.65
CA VAL A 96 18.68 6.68 -8.93
C VAL A 96 19.99 7.45 -9.06
N ASN A 97 20.51 7.59 -10.27
CA ASN A 97 21.74 8.32 -10.53
C ASN A 97 21.65 9.74 -9.93
N LYS A 98 22.73 10.16 -9.23
CA LYS A 98 22.85 11.48 -8.60
C LYS A 98 22.58 12.64 -9.56
N ASP A 99 22.96 12.47 -10.82
CA ASP A 99 22.82 13.52 -11.84
C ASP A 99 21.40 13.60 -12.43
N ALA A 100 20.57 12.59 -12.18
CA ALA A 100 19.23 12.53 -12.74
C ALA A 100 18.24 13.55 -12.14
N LYS A 101 18.53 14.11 -10.96
CA LYS A 101 17.67 15.06 -10.21
C LYS A 101 16.23 14.58 -10.05
N THR A 102 16.00 13.26 -10.07
CA THR A 102 14.68 12.64 -9.96
C THR A 102 14.64 11.74 -8.74
N PRO A 103 13.51 11.67 -8.02
CA PRO A 103 13.37 10.77 -6.89
C PRO A 103 13.28 9.31 -7.34
N ALA A 104 13.61 8.39 -6.44
CA ALA A 104 13.47 6.94 -6.67
C ALA A 104 12.01 6.53 -6.86
N ILE A 105 11.09 7.23 -6.21
CA ILE A 105 9.64 7.03 -6.33
C ILE A 105 9.01 8.37 -6.66
N GLU A 106 8.29 8.42 -7.78
CA GLU A 106 7.60 9.63 -8.25
C GLU A 106 6.09 9.42 -8.32
N LEU A 107 5.35 10.41 -7.85
CA LEU A 107 3.91 10.49 -7.97
C LEU A 107 3.57 11.57 -9.00
N HIS A 108 2.81 11.20 -10.03
CA HIS A 108 2.38 12.12 -11.08
C HIS A 108 0.90 12.44 -11.00
N GLY A 109 0.57 13.71 -11.20
CA GLY A 109 -0.81 14.19 -11.18
C GLY A 109 -1.44 14.11 -9.79
N LYS A 110 -2.57 13.45 -9.68
CA LYS A 110 -3.30 13.22 -8.42
C LYS A 110 -3.11 11.80 -7.88
N ALA A 111 -2.06 11.10 -8.30
CA ALA A 111 -1.76 9.78 -7.80
C ALA A 111 -1.33 9.83 -6.33
N SER A 112 -1.64 8.79 -5.59
CA SER A 112 -1.12 8.53 -4.26
C SER A 112 -0.59 7.11 -4.18
N ALA A 113 0.13 6.77 -3.12
CA ALA A 113 0.61 5.41 -2.92
C ALA A 113 0.73 5.13 -1.42
N TYR A 114 0.49 3.87 -1.06
CA TYR A 114 0.78 3.35 0.28
C TYR A 114 2.06 2.53 0.18
N LEU A 115 3.11 2.97 0.88
CA LEU A 115 4.42 2.32 0.86
C LEU A 115 4.63 1.54 2.15
N TYR A 116 4.98 0.27 2.01
CA TYR A 116 5.26 -0.64 3.12
C TYR A 116 6.68 -1.16 2.96
N PHE A 117 7.54 -0.84 3.93
CA PHE A 117 8.91 -1.35 3.97
C PHE A 117 8.91 -2.60 4.82
N ILE A 118 9.20 -3.73 4.20
CA ILE A 118 9.19 -5.03 4.86
C ILE A 118 10.53 -5.72 4.67
N ASN A 119 10.83 -6.69 5.53
CA ASN A 119 11.99 -7.55 5.41
C ASN A 119 11.58 -8.97 5.80
N ARG A 120 11.22 -9.76 4.78
CA ARG A 120 10.74 -11.13 4.99
C ARG A 120 11.88 -12.12 5.22
N ASP A 121 13.11 -11.77 4.84
CA ASP A 121 14.29 -12.64 4.97
C ASP A 121 14.99 -12.49 6.31
N SER A 122 14.55 -11.60 7.17
CA SER A 122 15.06 -11.49 8.54
C SER A 122 14.51 -12.66 9.37
N LYS A 123 15.28 -13.71 9.38
CA LYS A 123 15.02 -14.85 10.26
C LYS A 123 15.71 -14.67 11.61
#